data_88683b5a8440e08ee3c719da71e87ff5
#
_entry.id   88683b5a8440e08ee3c719da71e87ff5
#
_cell.length_a   1.000
_cell.length_b   1.000
_cell.length_c   1.000
_cell.angle_alpha   90.00
_cell.angle_beta   90.00
_cell.angle_gamma   90.00
#
_symmetry.space_group_name_H-M   'P 1'
#
loop_
_entity.id
_entity.type
_entity.pdbx_description
1 polymer ?
#
loop_
_entity_poly.entity_id
_entity_poly.type
_entity_poly.pdbx_seq_one_letter_code
_entity_poly.pdbx_strand_id
1 'polypeptide(L)'
;MFFRSSHCWLSQRDEWIHCAKEDLLELQDYCQIINVDQPWIQAKKQELLSPTEQDKLTRGLLTRFTGQTSAANQQVDAKQAWRALYALQIQAPPFHFKQSELKAIDQLMASEQHACTVHAINTRAKPNENTQLMLWRGDIKTLACDAIVNAANSALLGCFRPDHPCIDNAIHAKAGPRLRDDCAQIMQLQGNPEATGAAKITRVYHLQARFVLHLSLIHI
;
A
#
# COMPACT_ATOMS: atom_id res chain seq x y z
N MET A 1 -8.22 -20.45 -10.09
CA MET A 1 -9.65 -20.65 -10.34
C MET A 1 -10.15 -19.43 -11.08
N PHE A 2 -10.49 -19.63 -12.34
CA PHE A 2 -10.71 -18.62 -13.35
C PHE A 2 -11.97 -17.80 -13.10
N PHE A 3 -11.90 -16.48 -13.09
CA PHE A 3 -13.06 -15.61 -13.32
C PHE A 3 -13.17 -15.30 -14.83
N ARG A 4 -13.88 -16.13 -15.56
CA ARG A 4 -14.56 -15.72 -16.78
C ARG A 4 -16.02 -15.52 -16.43
N SER A 5 -16.48 -14.30 -16.50
CA SER A 5 -17.90 -13.98 -16.60
C SER A 5 -18.06 -12.79 -17.51
N SER A 6 -18.24 -13.11 -18.79
CA SER A 6 -18.86 -12.25 -19.76
C SER A 6 -20.35 -12.23 -19.49
N HIS A 7 -20.92 -11.14 -18.97
CA HIS A 7 -22.27 -10.66 -19.33
C HIS A 7 -22.35 -9.17 -19.10
N CYS A 8 -22.31 -8.48 -20.19
CA CYS A 8 -22.44 -7.04 -20.34
C CYS A 8 -23.89 -6.60 -20.05
N TRP A 9 -24.06 -5.70 -19.08
CA TRP A 9 -25.23 -4.86 -18.96
C TRP A 9 -24.81 -3.43 -19.35
N LEU A 10 -24.83 -3.09 -20.62
CA LEU A 10 -24.78 -1.69 -21.10
C LEU A 10 -25.25 -1.64 -22.54
N SER A 11 -26.52 -1.39 -22.74
CA SER A 11 -27.02 -0.78 -23.99
C SER A 11 -26.94 0.74 -23.84
N GLN A 12 -26.31 1.41 -24.82
CA GLN A 12 -26.30 2.86 -25.09
C GLN A 12 -25.26 3.71 -24.33
N ARG A 13 -23.98 3.39 -24.37
CA ARG A 13 -22.88 4.38 -24.25
C ARG A 13 -21.59 3.87 -24.91
N ASP A 14 -21.65 3.46 -26.17
CA ASP A 14 -20.54 2.80 -26.87
C ASP A 14 -19.42 3.73 -27.39
N GLU A 15 -19.39 5.02 -27.02
CA GLU A 15 -18.39 5.95 -27.52
C GLU A 15 -17.24 6.32 -26.56
N TRP A 16 -17.23 5.80 -25.30
CA TRP A 16 -16.20 6.15 -24.30
C TRP A 16 -15.26 5.00 -23.91
N ILE A 17 -15.38 3.82 -24.54
CA ILE A 17 -14.59 2.63 -24.20
C ILE A 17 -13.77 2.16 -25.41
N HIS A 18 -13.11 3.08 -26.10
CA HIS A 18 -12.02 2.75 -27.01
C HIS A 18 -10.70 3.30 -26.47
N CYS A 19 -10.39 3.05 -25.21
CA CYS A 19 -9.01 2.95 -24.80
C CYS A 19 -8.63 1.47 -24.98
N ALA A 20 -7.71 1.22 -25.87
CA ALA A 20 -7.35 -0.12 -26.30
C ALA A 20 -7.02 -1.02 -25.09
N LYS A 21 -7.79 -2.08 -24.89
CA LYS A 21 -7.48 -3.16 -23.94
C LYS A 21 -6.15 -3.86 -24.25
N GLU A 22 -5.56 -3.52 -25.38
CA GLU A 22 -4.37 -4.17 -25.93
C GLU A 22 -3.06 -3.71 -25.28
N ASP A 23 -3.08 -2.59 -24.52
CA ASP A 23 -1.87 -2.00 -23.93
C ASP A 23 -1.80 -2.14 -22.39
N LEU A 24 -2.71 -2.87 -21.77
CA LEU A 24 -2.69 -3.06 -20.30
C LEU A 24 -1.94 -4.33 -19.94
N LEU A 25 -0.98 -4.20 -19.01
CA LEU A 25 -0.25 -5.34 -18.48
C LEU A 25 -1.16 -6.31 -17.71
N GLU A 26 -1.03 -7.57 -18.00
CA GLU A 26 -1.58 -8.67 -17.21
C GLU A 26 -0.63 -9.06 -16.07
N LEU A 27 -1.12 -9.78 -15.08
CA LEU A 27 -0.33 -10.17 -13.90
C LEU A 27 0.98 -10.90 -14.29
N GLN A 28 0.94 -11.76 -15.28
CA GLN A 28 2.10 -12.53 -15.75
C GLN A 28 3.24 -11.66 -16.26
N ASP A 29 2.94 -10.44 -16.74
CA ASP A 29 3.92 -9.55 -17.35
C ASP A 29 4.81 -8.86 -16.29
N TYR A 30 4.31 -8.72 -15.06
CA TYR A 30 5.01 -7.99 -14.00
C TYR A 30 5.20 -8.78 -12.69
N CYS A 31 4.55 -9.93 -12.52
CA CYS A 31 4.56 -10.67 -11.24
C CYS A 31 5.97 -11.01 -10.74
N GLN A 32 6.89 -11.37 -11.64
CA GLN A 32 8.28 -11.66 -11.29
C GLN A 32 9.09 -10.39 -11.01
N ILE A 33 8.77 -9.29 -11.67
CA ILE A 33 9.50 -8.02 -11.53
C ILE A 33 9.34 -7.47 -10.12
N ILE A 34 8.12 -7.52 -9.57
CA ILE A 34 7.83 -7.08 -8.22
C ILE A 34 7.77 -8.24 -7.21
N ASN A 35 8.09 -9.48 -7.63
CA ASN A 35 8.06 -10.71 -6.82
C ASN A 35 6.74 -10.90 -6.07
N VAL A 36 5.59 -10.65 -6.70
CA VAL A 36 4.28 -10.73 -6.06
C VAL A 36 3.92 -12.16 -5.65
N ASP A 37 4.43 -13.15 -6.35
CA ASP A 37 4.30 -14.58 -6.09
C ASP A 37 5.08 -15.05 -4.85
N GLN A 38 6.07 -14.26 -4.42
CA GLN A 38 6.85 -14.56 -3.23
C GLN A 38 6.25 -13.81 -2.03
N PRO A 39 5.98 -14.52 -0.91
CA PRO A 39 5.54 -13.85 0.28
C PRO A 39 6.58 -12.82 0.70
N TRP A 40 6.13 -11.62 1.04
CA TRP A 40 6.98 -10.67 1.75
C TRP A 40 7.36 -11.33 3.07
N ILE A 41 8.57 -11.85 3.12
CA ILE A 41 9.13 -12.33 4.35
C ILE A 41 9.45 -11.07 5.15
N GLN A 42 8.51 -10.65 5.96
CA GLN A 42 8.85 -9.81 7.11
C GLN A 42 10.00 -10.54 7.77
N ALA A 43 11.15 -9.88 7.82
CA ALA A 43 12.35 -10.50 8.34
C ALA A 43 11.99 -11.28 9.60
N LYS A 44 12.13 -12.61 9.52
CA LYS A 44 11.80 -13.53 10.60
C LYS A 44 12.38 -12.94 11.87
N LYS A 45 11.52 -12.46 12.81
CA LYS A 45 11.94 -11.94 14.11
C LYS A 45 13.24 -11.11 14.03
N GLN A 46 13.32 -10.12 13.14
CA GLN A 46 14.23 -9.02 13.40
C GLN A 46 13.87 -8.55 14.79
N GLU A 47 14.84 -8.40 15.64
CA GLU A 47 14.65 -7.87 16.97
C GLU A 47 13.77 -6.63 16.84
N LEU A 48 12.55 -6.74 17.36
CA LEU A 48 11.62 -5.63 17.32
C LEU A 48 12.26 -4.52 18.13
N LEU A 49 12.29 -3.34 17.57
CA LEU A 49 12.87 -2.19 18.23
C LEU A 49 12.07 -1.83 19.47
N SER A 50 12.75 -1.62 20.57
CA SER A 50 12.16 -0.97 21.74
C SER A 50 11.67 0.44 21.41
N PRO A 51 10.74 1.01 22.17
CA PRO A 51 10.26 2.39 21.95
C PRO A 51 11.40 3.43 21.86
N THR A 52 12.44 3.27 22.67
CA THR A 52 13.61 4.15 22.66
C THR A 52 14.42 4.02 21.37
N GLU A 53 14.62 2.80 20.87
CA GLU A 53 15.32 2.55 19.62
C GLU A 53 14.51 3.04 18.42
N GLN A 54 13.17 2.87 18.43
CA GLN A 54 12.28 3.42 17.41
C GLN A 54 12.40 4.95 17.35
N ASP A 55 12.34 5.64 18.49
CA ASP A 55 12.50 7.10 18.54
C ASP A 55 13.87 7.55 18.02
N LYS A 56 14.95 6.89 18.46
CA LYS A 56 16.31 7.19 17.99
C LYS A 56 16.44 7.01 16.48
N LEU A 57 15.93 5.92 15.93
CA LEU A 57 16.02 5.63 14.49
C LEU A 57 15.15 6.60 13.69
N THR A 58 13.94 6.93 14.17
CA THR A 58 13.05 7.92 13.57
C THR A 58 13.73 9.29 13.45
N ARG A 59 14.34 9.77 14.53
CA ARG A 59 15.04 11.08 14.53
C ARG A 59 16.28 11.06 13.64
N GLY A 60 17.00 9.94 13.59
CA GLY A 60 18.14 9.77 12.69
C GLY A 60 17.74 9.88 11.22
N LEU A 61 16.64 9.24 10.83
CA LEU A 61 16.08 9.33 9.47
C LEU A 61 15.57 10.74 9.17
N LEU A 62 14.85 11.38 10.10
CA LEU A 62 14.39 12.76 9.94
C LEU A 62 15.56 13.72 9.70
N THR A 63 16.60 13.65 10.54
CA THR A 63 17.81 14.47 10.38
C THR A 63 18.42 14.29 8.99
N ARG A 64 18.48 13.05 8.52
CA ARG A 64 19.03 12.72 7.21
C ARG A 64 18.18 13.26 6.05
N PHE A 65 16.85 13.16 6.14
CA PHE A 65 15.96 13.56 5.04
C PHE A 65 15.69 15.06 5.00
N THR A 66 15.65 15.72 6.17
CA THR A 66 15.37 17.17 6.24
C THR A 66 16.62 18.04 6.23
N GLY A 67 17.78 17.47 6.51
CA GLY A 67 19.02 18.23 6.75
C GLY A 67 18.99 19.07 8.04
N GLN A 68 17.91 18.98 8.83
CA GLN A 68 17.80 19.70 10.09
C GLN A 68 18.74 19.11 11.13
N THR A 69 19.24 19.97 12.01
CA THR A 69 20.12 19.52 13.09
C THR A 69 19.39 18.60 14.07
N SER A 70 20.13 17.68 14.67
CA SER A 70 19.62 16.78 15.70
C SER A 70 18.92 17.53 16.84
N ALA A 71 19.38 18.73 17.19
CA ALA A 71 18.79 19.57 18.24
C ALA A 71 17.35 20.00 17.93
N ALA A 72 17.06 20.41 16.68
CA ALA A 72 15.70 20.78 16.29
C ALA A 72 14.74 19.59 16.37
N ASN A 73 15.21 18.41 15.95
CA ASN A 73 14.42 17.17 16.01
C ASN A 73 14.24 16.64 17.45
N GLN A 74 15.08 17.03 18.40
CA GLN A 74 14.95 16.65 19.81
C GLN A 74 13.88 17.43 20.57
N GLN A 75 13.44 18.59 20.07
CA GLN A 75 12.43 19.43 20.72
C GLN A 75 11.00 18.94 20.53
N VAL A 76 10.75 18.02 19.60
CA VAL A 76 9.44 17.44 19.34
C VAL A 76 9.29 16.10 20.07
N ASP A 77 8.07 15.75 20.50
CA ASP A 77 7.83 14.44 21.11
C ASP A 77 7.98 13.29 20.09
N ALA A 78 8.13 12.04 20.58
CA ALA A 78 8.35 10.88 19.73
C ALA A 78 7.21 10.66 18.72
N LYS A 79 5.96 10.96 19.11
CA LYS A 79 4.79 10.83 18.24
C LYS A 79 4.81 11.88 17.12
N GLN A 80 5.24 13.09 17.40
CA GLN A 80 5.40 14.13 16.40
C GLN A 80 6.55 13.80 15.45
N ALA A 81 7.67 13.31 15.96
CA ALA A 81 8.78 12.84 15.13
C ALA A 81 8.36 11.71 14.18
N TRP A 82 7.61 10.72 14.69
CA TRP A 82 7.06 9.65 13.87
C TRP A 82 6.10 10.16 12.78
N ARG A 83 5.19 11.08 13.13
CA ARG A 83 4.27 11.69 12.15
C ARG A 83 5.02 12.46 11.06
N ALA A 84 6.08 13.17 11.41
CA ALA A 84 6.91 13.89 10.45
C ALA A 84 7.61 12.91 9.48
N LEU A 85 8.19 11.83 9.98
CA LEU A 85 8.80 10.80 9.14
C LEU A 85 7.77 10.15 8.22
N TYR A 86 6.57 9.88 8.74
CA TYR A 86 5.47 9.30 7.98
C TYR A 86 5.00 10.24 6.85
N ALA A 87 4.90 11.54 7.13
CA ALA A 87 4.57 12.55 6.12
C ALA A 87 5.63 12.62 5.01
N LEU A 88 6.92 12.55 5.36
CA LEU A 88 8.01 12.49 4.39
C LEU A 88 7.92 11.25 3.48
N GLN A 89 7.62 10.07 4.04
CA GLN A 89 7.43 8.85 3.25
C GLN A 89 6.25 8.97 2.28
N ILE A 90 5.15 9.61 2.71
CA ILE A 90 3.98 9.85 1.85
C ILE A 90 4.32 10.80 0.69
N GLN A 91 5.10 11.83 0.94
CA GLN A 91 5.49 12.83 -0.06
C GLN A 91 6.62 12.38 -0.99
N ALA A 92 7.41 11.40 -0.56
CA ALA A 92 8.55 10.93 -1.32
C ALA A 92 8.12 10.30 -2.67
N PRO A 93 8.76 10.66 -3.78
CA PRO A 93 8.53 10.00 -5.05
C PRO A 93 9.00 8.54 -5.00
N PRO A 94 8.59 7.69 -5.98
CA PRO A 94 9.14 6.34 -6.09
C PRO A 94 10.66 6.34 -6.16
N PHE A 95 11.28 5.30 -5.64
CA PHE A 95 12.74 5.06 -5.63
C PHE A 95 13.56 6.15 -4.92
N HIS A 96 12.91 6.94 -4.07
CA HIS A 96 13.57 8.02 -3.32
C HIS A 96 14.58 7.51 -2.29
N PHE A 97 14.24 6.40 -1.61
CA PHE A 97 15.02 5.89 -0.50
C PHE A 97 16.10 4.88 -0.94
N LYS A 98 17.29 5.00 -0.38
CA LYS A 98 18.36 4.01 -0.57
C LYS A 98 18.00 2.71 0.16
N GLN A 99 18.61 1.59 -0.24
CA GLN A 99 18.35 0.29 0.37
C GLN A 99 18.59 0.24 1.89
N SER A 100 19.60 0.97 2.39
CA SER A 100 19.85 1.08 3.83
C SER A 100 18.75 1.84 4.57
N GLU A 101 18.17 2.85 3.94
CA GLU A 101 17.06 3.65 4.46
C GLU A 101 15.76 2.85 4.43
N LEU A 102 15.50 2.13 3.34
CA LEU A 102 14.36 1.21 3.23
C LEU A 102 14.40 0.14 4.33
N LYS A 103 15.58 -0.45 4.59
CA LYS A 103 15.73 -1.41 5.70
C LYS A 103 15.42 -0.80 7.06
N ALA A 104 15.87 0.42 7.31
CA ALA A 104 15.58 1.13 8.56
C ALA A 104 14.09 1.46 8.70
N ILE A 105 13.46 1.91 7.62
CA ILE A 105 12.00 2.16 7.57
C ILE A 105 11.24 0.85 7.79
N ASP A 106 11.61 -0.24 7.11
CA ASP A 106 10.99 -1.56 7.28
C ASP A 106 11.05 -2.03 8.75
N GLN A 107 12.19 -1.83 9.42
CA GLN A 107 12.36 -2.21 10.82
C GLN A 107 11.44 -1.40 11.75
N LEU A 108 11.31 -0.09 11.52
CA LEU A 108 10.37 0.76 12.26
C LEU A 108 8.92 0.32 12.03
N MET A 109 8.54 0.11 10.77
CA MET A 109 7.17 -0.26 10.40
C MET A 109 6.80 -1.66 10.90
N ALA A 110 7.73 -2.61 10.89
CA ALA A 110 7.53 -3.95 11.46
C ALA A 110 7.30 -3.87 12.98
N SER A 111 8.04 -3.02 13.68
CA SER A 111 7.87 -2.82 15.13
C SER A 111 6.52 -2.17 15.46
N GLU A 112 6.08 -1.20 14.67
CA GLU A 112 4.76 -0.59 14.79
C GLU A 112 3.63 -1.59 14.46
N GLN A 113 3.81 -2.41 13.42
CA GLN A 113 2.84 -3.42 13.03
C GLN A 113 2.62 -4.44 14.14
N HIS A 114 3.70 -4.88 14.80
CA HIS A 114 3.61 -5.83 15.90
C HIS A 114 2.83 -5.30 17.10
N ALA A 115 2.84 -3.99 17.32
CA ALA A 115 2.05 -3.34 18.37
C ALA A 115 0.56 -3.15 18.02
N CYS A 116 0.17 -3.35 16.75
CA CYS A 116 -1.20 -3.17 16.29
C CYS A 116 -2.06 -4.41 16.56
N THR A 117 -3.32 -4.19 16.94
CA THR A 117 -4.31 -5.28 17.00
C THR A 117 -4.65 -5.76 15.60
N VAL A 118 -4.56 -7.06 15.38
CA VAL A 118 -4.93 -7.71 14.11
C VAL A 118 -6.37 -8.21 14.23
N HIS A 119 -7.17 -7.89 13.22
CA HIS A 119 -8.55 -8.36 13.12
C HIS A 119 -8.67 -9.45 12.04
N ALA A 120 -8.88 -10.69 12.49
CA ALA A 120 -9.25 -11.75 11.56
C ALA A 120 -10.73 -11.59 11.16
N ILE A 121 -11.04 -11.88 9.89
CA ILE A 121 -12.43 -11.99 9.45
C ILE A 121 -13.04 -13.17 10.21
N ASN A 122 -13.98 -12.89 11.11
CA ASN A 122 -14.69 -13.95 11.81
C ASN A 122 -15.75 -14.56 10.89
N THR A 123 -15.40 -15.65 10.22
CA THR A 123 -16.29 -16.42 9.35
C THR A 123 -17.49 -17.06 10.07
N ARG A 124 -17.62 -16.88 11.40
CA ARG A 124 -18.79 -17.32 12.17
C ARG A 124 -20.04 -16.47 11.96
N ALA A 125 -19.95 -15.26 11.39
CA ALA A 125 -21.11 -14.61 10.83
C ALA A 125 -21.57 -15.49 9.66
N LYS A 126 -22.64 -16.29 9.86
CA LYS A 126 -23.21 -17.13 8.81
C LYS A 126 -23.47 -16.25 7.59
N PRO A 127 -22.78 -16.47 6.44
CA PRO A 127 -23.24 -15.85 5.21
C PRO A 127 -24.69 -16.27 5.02
N ASN A 128 -25.54 -15.37 4.58
CA ASN A 128 -26.85 -15.75 4.11
C ASN A 128 -26.62 -16.90 3.11
N GLU A 129 -27.38 -17.99 3.19
CA GLU A 129 -27.12 -19.26 2.49
C GLU A 129 -26.92 -19.10 0.97
N ASN A 130 -27.28 -17.94 0.41
CA ASN A 130 -27.15 -17.60 -1.01
C ASN A 130 -26.09 -16.53 -1.34
N THR A 131 -25.39 -15.95 -0.36
CA THR A 131 -24.37 -14.93 -0.63
C THR A 131 -23.13 -15.15 0.25
N GLN A 132 -21.95 -15.10 -0.38
CA GLN A 132 -20.66 -15.11 0.32
C GLN A 132 -20.25 -13.68 0.78
N LEU A 133 -21.24 -12.78 0.94
CA LEU A 133 -21.03 -11.41 1.33
C LEU A 133 -21.05 -11.26 2.85
N MET A 134 -20.06 -10.57 3.39
CA MET A 134 -19.95 -10.26 4.80
C MET A 134 -19.75 -8.75 4.96
N LEU A 135 -20.54 -8.12 5.83
CA LEU A 135 -20.31 -6.75 6.23
C LEU A 135 -19.34 -6.70 7.41
N TRP A 136 -18.24 -5.97 7.24
CA TRP A 136 -17.28 -5.70 8.30
C TRP A 136 -17.06 -4.20 8.44
N ARG A 137 -16.93 -3.71 9.68
CA ARG A 137 -16.64 -2.31 9.98
C ARG A 137 -15.39 -2.23 10.85
N GLY A 138 -14.36 -1.57 10.35
CA GLY A 138 -13.11 -1.40 11.07
C GLY A 138 -12.05 -0.71 10.23
N ASP A 139 -10.82 -0.69 10.72
CA ASP A 139 -9.68 -0.16 9.99
C ASP A 139 -9.11 -1.25 9.06
N ILE A 140 -9.29 -1.09 7.76
CA ILE A 140 -8.84 -2.05 6.73
C ILE A 140 -7.35 -2.40 6.85
N LYS A 141 -6.52 -1.51 7.38
CA LYS A 141 -5.09 -1.73 7.57
C LYS A 141 -4.76 -2.83 8.58
N THR A 142 -5.72 -3.16 9.45
CA THR A 142 -5.58 -4.16 10.49
C THR A 142 -6.25 -5.48 10.16
N LEU A 143 -6.87 -5.57 8.98
CA LEU A 143 -7.64 -6.73 8.56
C LEU A 143 -6.74 -7.82 7.99
N ALA A 144 -6.73 -9.00 8.63
CA ALA A 144 -6.06 -10.18 8.13
C ALA A 144 -6.95 -10.92 7.12
N CYS A 145 -6.65 -10.77 5.85
CA CYS A 145 -7.38 -11.41 4.73
C CYS A 145 -6.42 -11.68 3.56
N ASP A 146 -6.90 -12.36 2.53
CA ASP A 146 -6.07 -12.64 1.37
C ASP A 146 -5.76 -11.39 0.55
N ALA A 147 -6.72 -10.49 0.36
CA ALA A 147 -6.51 -9.26 -0.36
C ALA A 147 -7.43 -8.13 0.15
N ILE A 148 -6.92 -6.90 0.06
CA ILE A 148 -7.70 -5.67 0.21
C ILE A 148 -7.74 -4.92 -1.10
N VAL A 149 -8.81 -4.16 -1.34
CA VAL A 149 -8.94 -3.30 -2.52
C VAL A 149 -8.55 -1.88 -2.16
N ASN A 150 -7.65 -1.30 -2.94
CA ASN A 150 -7.28 0.10 -2.90
C ASN A 150 -8.01 0.85 -4.02
N ALA A 151 -8.76 1.90 -3.68
CA ALA A 151 -9.32 2.83 -4.64
C ALA A 151 -8.21 3.79 -5.09
N ALA A 152 -7.50 3.40 -6.13
CA ALA A 152 -6.30 4.06 -6.62
C ALA A 152 -6.61 5.11 -7.70
N ASN A 153 -5.67 6.03 -7.92
CA ASN A 153 -5.65 6.86 -9.12
C ASN A 153 -5.05 6.08 -10.30
N SER A 154 -5.17 6.63 -11.51
CA SER A 154 -4.67 5.99 -12.74
C SER A 154 -3.14 5.83 -12.81
N ALA A 155 -2.40 6.56 -11.98
CA ALA A 155 -0.93 6.40 -11.87
C ALA A 155 -0.53 5.29 -10.89
N LEU A 156 -1.44 4.78 -10.05
CA LEU A 156 -1.26 3.78 -8.99
C LEU A 156 -0.20 4.16 -7.93
N LEU A 157 0.32 5.38 -7.95
CA LEU A 157 1.44 5.81 -7.09
C LEU A 157 1.02 6.28 -5.70
N GLY A 158 -0.24 6.15 -5.35
CA GLY A 158 -0.77 6.62 -4.08
C GLY A 158 -1.06 8.14 -4.07
N CYS A 159 -1.49 8.62 -2.93
CA CYS A 159 -1.74 10.03 -2.69
C CYS A 159 -0.51 10.66 -2.02
N PHE A 160 0.06 11.70 -2.62
CA PHE A 160 1.24 12.39 -2.10
C PHE A 160 0.92 13.47 -1.05
N ARG A 161 -0.31 13.51 -0.54
CA ARG A 161 -0.78 14.54 0.41
C ARG A 161 -0.94 13.90 1.80
N PRO A 162 -0.03 14.14 2.77
CA PRO A 162 -0.04 13.48 4.08
C PRO A 162 -1.35 13.62 4.86
N ASP A 163 -2.01 14.77 4.73
CA ASP A 163 -3.22 15.10 5.48
C ASP A 163 -4.51 14.74 4.71
N HIS A 164 -4.41 14.12 3.55
CA HIS A 164 -5.59 13.75 2.77
C HIS A 164 -6.19 12.44 3.30
N PRO A 165 -7.44 12.44 3.79
CA PRO A 165 -8.07 11.28 4.42
C PRO A 165 -8.66 10.32 3.39
N CYS A 166 -7.87 9.83 2.43
CA CYS A 166 -8.32 8.84 1.45
C CYS A 166 -7.76 7.46 1.76
N ILE A 167 -8.42 6.43 1.25
CA ILE A 167 -8.02 5.04 1.43
C ILE A 167 -6.67 4.74 0.76
N ASP A 168 -6.42 5.34 -0.40
CA ASP A 168 -5.16 5.21 -1.14
C ASP A 168 -3.97 5.68 -0.30
N ASN A 169 -4.11 6.86 0.33
CA ASN A 169 -3.10 7.37 1.26
C ASN A 169 -2.91 6.45 2.47
N ALA A 170 -4.00 5.98 3.08
CA ALA A 170 -3.95 5.12 4.26
C ALA A 170 -3.25 3.79 3.97
N ILE A 171 -3.49 3.18 2.81
CA ILE A 171 -2.88 1.92 2.38
C ILE A 171 -1.40 2.11 2.07
N HIS A 172 -1.05 3.07 1.20
CA HIS A 172 0.34 3.33 0.84
C HIS A 172 1.20 3.73 2.04
N ALA A 173 0.67 4.55 2.90
CA ALA A 173 1.34 4.99 4.11
C ALA A 173 1.64 3.83 5.07
N LYS A 174 0.67 2.92 5.30
CA LYS A 174 0.86 1.76 6.20
C LYS A 174 1.68 0.65 5.57
N ALA A 175 1.62 0.47 4.26
CA ALA A 175 2.47 -0.49 3.54
C ALA A 175 3.94 -0.06 3.52
N GLY A 176 4.20 1.24 3.48
CA GLY A 176 5.53 1.81 3.37
C GLY A 176 5.96 2.08 1.92
N PRO A 177 7.15 2.70 1.74
CA PRO A 177 7.57 3.20 0.43
C PRO A 177 7.75 2.11 -0.64
N ARG A 178 8.07 0.87 -0.24
CA ARG A 178 8.24 -0.24 -1.20
C ARG A 178 7.00 -0.54 -2.02
N LEU A 179 5.80 -0.34 -1.46
CA LEU A 179 4.57 -0.51 -2.22
C LEU A 179 4.50 0.47 -3.40
N ARG A 180 4.90 1.72 -3.16
CA ARG A 180 4.96 2.73 -4.23
C ARG A 180 6.01 2.41 -5.27
N ASP A 181 7.15 1.86 -4.85
CA ASP A 181 8.22 1.44 -5.76
C ASP A 181 7.74 0.30 -6.67
N ASP A 182 7.03 -0.70 -6.14
CA ASP A 182 6.42 -1.77 -6.94
C ASP A 182 5.40 -1.21 -7.95
N CYS A 183 4.49 -0.35 -7.49
CA CYS A 183 3.52 0.30 -8.38
C CYS A 183 4.22 1.10 -9.49
N ALA A 184 5.29 1.82 -9.16
CA ALA A 184 6.04 2.59 -10.14
C ALA A 184 6.74 1.69 -11.17
N GLN A 185 7.26 0.53 -10.77
CA GLN A 185 7.83 -0.44 -11.71
C GLN A 185 6.76 -0.96 -12.69
N ILE A 186 5.57 -1.30 -12.20
CA ILE A 186 4.45 -1.73 -13.04
C ILE A 186 4.09 -0.62 -14.05
N MET A 187 3.90 0.61 -13.56
CA MET A 187 3.49 1.73 -14.42
C MET A 187 4.57 2.16 -15.42
N GLN A 188 5.84 2.05 -15.06
CA GLN A 188 6.95 2.27 -15.99
C GLN A 188 6.97 1.21 -17.09
N LEU A 189 6.73 -0.05 -16.75
CA LEU A 189 6.65 -1.13 -17.73
C LEU A 189 5.44 -0.97 -18.65
N GLN A 190 4.29 -0.56 -18.11
CA GLN A 190 3.07 -0.32 -18.88
C GLN A 190 3.19 0.90 -19.82
N GLY A 191 3.86 1.95 -19.38
CA GLY A 191 4.12 3.15 -20.19
C GLY A 191 2.94 4.10 -20.36
N ASN A 192 1.75 3.75 -19.84
CA ASN A 192 0.54 4.57 -19.91
C ASN A 192 -0.27 4.47 -18.60
N PRO A 193 -1.16 5.43 -18.29
CA PRO A 193 -2.02 5.37 -17.11
C PRO A 193 -2.93 4.15 -17.10
N GLU A 194 -3.20 3.62 -15.91
CA GLU A 194 -4.14 2.52 -15.73
C GLU A 194 -5.56 2.93 -16.10
N ALA A 195 -6.23 2.12 -16.90
CA ALA A 195 -7.60 2.41 -17.32
C ALA A 195 -8.57 2.34 -16.14
N THR A 196 -9.61 3.18 -16.17
CA THR A 196 -10.67 3.13 -15.16
C THR A 196 -11.34 1.76 -15.14
N GLY A 197 -11.44 1.17 -13.96
CA GLY A 197 -12.02 -0.16 -13.76
C GLY A 197 -11.02 -1.31 -13.94
N ALA A 198 -9.82 -1.04 -14.43
CA ALA A 198 -8.73 -2.02 -14.43
C ALA A 198 -7.99 -2.03 -13.09
N ALA A 199 -7.28 -3.12 -12.80
CA ALA A 199 -6.61 -3.30 -11.52
C ALA A 199 -5.27 -4.01 -11.66
N LYS A 200 -4.35 -3.65 -10.78
CA LYS A 200 -3.07 -4.34 -10.58
C LYS A 200 -2.98 -4.91 -9.17
N ILE A 201 -2.32 -6.04 -9.02
CA ILE A 201 -2.07 -6.68 -7.72
C ILE A 201 -0.62 -6.49 -7.32
N THR A 202 -0.40 -6.16 -6.04
CA THR A 202 0.93 -6.06 -5.43
C THR A 202 0.98 -6.79 -4.10
N ARG A 203 2.18 -6.96 -3.56
CA ARG A 203 2.38 -7.36 -2.15
C ARG A 203 1.94 -6.23 -1.22
N VAL A 204 1.72 -6.58 0.04
CA VAL A 204 1.21 -5.65 1.07
C VAL A 204 2.28 -5.05 1.97
N TYR A 205 3.49 -5.60 2.00
CA TYR A 205 4.57 -5.20 2.92
C TYR A 205 4.12 -5.20 4.39
N HIS A 206 3.93 -4.02 4.99
CA HIS A 206 3.60 -3.88 6.42
C HIS A 206 2.09 -3.83 6.73
N LEU A 207 1.23 -4.26 5.80
CA LEU A 207 -0.20 -4.48 6.06
C LEU A 207 -0.46 -5.91 6.55
N GLN A 208 -1.66 -6.17 7.05
CA GLN A 208 -2.04 -7.50 7.58
C GLN A 208 -2.62 -8.43 6.51
N ALA A 209 -3.10 -7.88 5.39
CA ALA A 209 -3.53 -8.66 4.24
C ALA A 209 -2.33 -9.32 3.54
N ARG A 210 -2.57 -10.19 2.53
CA ARG A 210 -1.50 -10.77 1.71
C ARG A 210 -1.23 -9.98 0.45
N PHE A 211 -2.27 -9.36 -0.14
CA PHE A 211 -2.19 -8.61 -1.38
C PHE A 211 -2.99 -7.32 -1.31
N VAL A 212 -2.59 -6.34 -2.14
CA VAL A 212 -3.40 -5.17 -2.49
C VAL A 212 -3.81 -5.26 -3.95
N LEU A 213 -5.11 -5.08 -4.20
CA LEU A 213 -5.68 -4.90 -5.53
C LEU A 213 -5.88 -3.39 -5.74
N HIS A 214 -5.01 -2.78 -6.54
CA HIS A 214 -5.10 -1.35 -6.88
C HIS A 214 -6.09 -1.19 -8.02
N LEU A 215 -7.32 -0.84 -7.69
CA LEU A 215 -8.38 -0.59 -8.66
C LEU A 215 -8.34 0.88 -9.10
N SER A 216 -8.07 1.12 -10.39
CA SER A 216 -8.09 2.46 -10.95
C SER A 216 -9.52 2.99 -11.01
N LEU A 217 -9.78 4.10 -10.33
CA LEU A 217 -11.07 4.75 -10.26
C LEU A 217 -10.98 6.21 -10.74
N ILE A 218 -12.08 6.71 -11.27
CA ILE A 218 -12.21 8.14 -11.53
C ILE A 218 -12.40 8.82 -10.16
N HIS A 219 -11.49 9.71 -9.81
CA HIS A 219 -11.72 10.64 -8.71
C HIS A 219 -12.71 11.70 -9.21
N ILE A 220 -13.93 11.60 -8.75
CA ILE A 220 -14.95 12.63 -8.94
C ILE A 220 -14.70 13.76 -7.94
#